data_193dd3631c39a3609989453b371e96b9
#
_entry.id   193dd3631c39a3609989453b371e96b9
#
_cell.length_a   1.000
_cell.length_b   1.000
_cell.length_c   1.000
_cell.angle_alpha   90.00
_cell.angle_beta   90.00
_cell.angle_gamma   90.00
#
_symmetry.space_group_name_H-M   'P 1'
#
loop_
_entity.id
_entity.type
_entity.pdbx_description
1 polymer ?
#
loop_
_entity_poly.entity_id
_entity_poly.type
_entity_poly.pdbx_seq_one_letter_code
_entity_poly.pdbx_strand_id
1 'polypeptide(L)'
;MWKWFCCILLLQLRWRASSQPVKTALDTPFNDEIFAGLRHWVEDYYGPIEKWLGPPPGTTQEPVPENVPFPCNVSLGRSKVPPKNVNCLRPGDIQLIGTLGDSLTSGAAVFSRCFIALFVSNRGVTAAGGGEGTWRKWLTVPNILKEFNPNVVGYSTGTSLVTDEASECHVAEIGSMSVDLPYDAAVLVERLKSYPFVGTNYKNVWKFITMNIGINDFCANICYEPTAEKVIADHKQNVIDVLRILKKNMPKSFVSIIAPISSKCLVEAQWGNPSINCSLTMGFECPCMFGFSFRPHREYYYQIIEGWSQAEIEISLMPEWQSDDFAVVAQPILRHSLLPKNKNGIVPIHKYLSIDCLHFRQITNALYANGLWNNLLQPVGHKSETWEPLWKTFLCPTEERPFLATNVNSGVYGPFNPKEVCNNW
;
A
#
# COMPACT_ATOMS: atom_id res chain seq x y z
N MET A 1 -25.08 -12.10 36.07
CA MET A 1 -25.14 -11.94 34.59
C MET A 1 -23.79 -11.71 33.93
N TRP A 2 -22.82 -11.04 34.55
CA TRP A 2 -21.48 -10.75 33.94
C TRP A 2 -20.57 -11.97 33.81
N LYS A 3 -20.66 -12.97 34.66
CA LYS A 3 -19.80 -14.18 34.59
C LYS A 3 -20.11 -15.12 33.39
N TRP A 4 -21.30 -15.06 32.84
CA TRP A 4 -21.68 -15.86 31.68
C TRP A 4 -21.27 -15.22 30.33
N PHE A 5 -21.12 -13.90 30.29
CA PHE A 5 -20.69 -13.20 29.07
C PHE A 5 -19.21 -13.49 28.75
N CYS A 6 -18.34 -13.56 29.75
CA CYS A 6 -16.93 -13.94 29.53
C CYS A 6 -16.76 -15.39 29.08
N CYS A 7 -17.59 -16.33 29.56
CA CYS A 7 -17.50 -17.74 29.16
C CYS A 7 -18.00 -17.98 27.72
N ILE A 8 -18.98 -17.21 27.25
CA ILE A 8 -19.47 -17.33 25.86
C ILE A 8 -18.46 -16.76 24.87
N LEU A 9 -17.78 -15.67 25.20
CA LEU A 9 -16.66 -15.16 24.40
C LEU A 9 -15.51 -16.16 24.26
N LEU A 10 -15.16 -16.85 25.36
CA LEU A 10 -14.08 -17.84 25.36
C LEU A 10 -14.43 -19.16 24.62
N LEU A 11 -15.72 -19.49 24.46
CA LEU A 11 -16.15 -20.68 23.74
C LEU A 11 -16.27 -20.49 22.22
N GLN A 12 -16.44 -19.26 21.74
CA GLN A 12 -16.46 -18.97 20.30
C GLN A 12 -15.05 -18.77 19.71
N LEU A 13 -14.04 -18.50 20.55
CA LEU A 13 -12.64 -18.34 20.15
C LEU A 13 -11.91 -19.66 19.84
N ARG A 14 -12.55 -20.82 20.00
CA ARG A 14 -11.92 -22.15 19.75
C ARG A 14 -11.93 -22.63 18.30
N TRP A 15 -12.32 -21.82 17.33
CA TRP A 15 -12.40 -22.25 15.94
C TRP A 15 -11.54 -21.40 15.02
N ARG A 16 -10.36 -21.84 14.77
CA ARG A 16 -9.42 -21.70 13.65
C ARG A 16 -7.98 -21.47 14.11
N ALA A 17 -7.46 -22.40 14.89
CA ALA A 17 -6.00 -22.54 14.96
C ALA A 17 -5.52 -23.18 13.65
N SER A 18 -5.23 -22.37 12.64
CA SER A 18 -4.35 -22.78 11.55
C SER A 18 -2.95 -22.93 12.15
N SER A 19 -2.40 -24.13 12.12
CA SER A 19 -1.07 -24.46 12.62
C SER A 19 0.02 -23.90 11.67
N GLN A 20 0.04 -22.58 11.47
CA GLN A 20 1.15 -21.91 10.79
C GLN A 20 2.27 -21.69 11.82
N PRO A 21 3.54 -21.88 11.45
CA PRO A 21 4.63 -21.64 12.37
C PRO A 21 4.72 -20.18 12.78
N VAL A 22 4.90 -19.90 14.06
CA VAL A 22 5.13 -18.56 14.62
C VAL A 22 6.34 -17.92 13.94
N LYS A 23 6.18 -16.72 13.40
CA LYS A 23 7.23 -16.10 12.58
C LYS A 23 7.54 -14.64 12.93
N THR A 24 6.64 -13.94 13.60
CA THR A 24 6.78 -12.51 13.94
C THR A 24 6.21 -12.21 15.32
N ALA A 25 6.43 -11.00 15.80
CA ALA A 25 5.79 -10.54 17.04
C ALA A 25 4.26 -10.49 16.97
N LEU A 26 3.69 -10.43 15.75
CA LEU A 26 2.25 -10.49 15.53
C LEU A 26 1.68 -11.91 15.66
N ASP A 27 2.51 -12.93 15.44
CA ASP A 27 2.15 -14.36 15.52
C ASP A 27 2.28 -14.91 16.94
N THR A 28 2.10 -14.08 17.94
CA THR A 28 2.02 -14.55 19.33
C THR A 28 0.63 -15.15 19.61
N PRO A 29 0.50 -16.14 20.53
CA PRO A 29 -0.80 -16.69 20.89
C PRO A 29 -1.82 -15.61 21.31
N PHE A 30 -1.38 -14.51 21.89
CA PHE A 30 -2.24 -13.38 22.21
C PHE A 30 -2.81 -12.71 20.95
N ASN A 31 -1.98 -12.45 19.96
CA ASN A 31 -2.41 -11.83 18.71
C ASN A 31 -3.26 -12.79 17.87
N ASP A 32 -2.85 -14.05 17.75
CA ASP A 32 -3.58 -15.05 16.93
C ASP A 32 -4.93 -15.41 17.52
N GLU A 33 -5.03 -15.61 18.84
CA GLU A 33 -6.26 -16.08 19.45
C GLU A 33 -7.18 -14.96 19.94
N ILE A 34 -6.63 -13.88 20.47
CA ILE A 34 -7.42 -12.78 21.07
C ILE A 34 -7.58 -11.63 20.09
N PHE A 35 -6.49 -11.11 19.55
CA PHE A 35 -6.54 -9.93 18.68
C PHE A 35 -7.13 -10.25 17.32
N ALA A 36 -6.77 -11.37 16.70
CA ALA A 36 -7.38 -11.83 15.46
C ALA A 36 -8.86 -12.13 15.66
N GLY A 37 -9.23 -12.80 16.77
CA GLY A 37 -10.62 -13.04 17.13
C GLY A 37 -11.42 -11.75 17.34
N LEU A 38 -10.84 -10.74 17.99
CA LEU A 38 -11.46 -9.42 18.13
C LEU A 38 -11.66 -8.75 16.76
N ARG A 39 -10.68 -8.81 15.89
CA ARG A 39 -10.77 -8.21 14.54
C ARG A 39 -11.86 -8.89 13.70
N HIS A 40 -11.94 -10.22 13.69
CA HIS A 40 -13.04 -10.94 13.04
C HIS A 40 -14.39 -10.53 13.60
N TRP A 41 -14.51 -10.45 14.92
CA TRP A 41 -15.75 -10.00 15.54
C TRP A 41 -16.12 -8.57 15.12
N VAL A 42 -15.15 -7.64 15.08
CA VAL A 42 -15.40 -6.26 14.62
C VAL A 42 -15.82 -6.23 13.16
N GLU A 43 -15.14 -6.99 12.30
CA GLU A 43 -15.46 -7.06 10.87
C GLU A 43 -16.88 -7.61 10.65
N ASP A 44 -17.24 -8.68 11.36
CA ASP A 44 -18.54 -9.34 11.22
C ASP A 44 -19.71 -8.51 11.75
N TYR A 45 -19.53 -7.79 12.86
CA TYR A 45 -20.59 -7.01 13.49
C TYR A 45 -20.60 -5.54 13.09
N TYR A 46 -19.45 -4.91 13.00
CA TYR A 46 -19.36 -3.49 12.71
C TYR A 46 -19.18 -3.20 11.22
N GLY A 47 -18.56 -4.06 10.44
CA GLY A 47 -18.39 -3.90 9.00
C GLY A 47 -19.71 -3.66 8.26
N PRO A 48 -20.79 -4.44 8.50
CA PRO A 48 -22.11 -4.18 7.93
C PRO A 48 -22.70 -2.83 8.35
N ILE A 49 -22.49 -2.41 9.61
CA ILE A 49 -22.95 -1.12 10.13
C ILE A 49 -22.20 0.02 9.43
N GLU A 50 -20.89 -0.08 9.31
CA GLU A 50 -20.06 0.90 8.59
C GLU A 50 -20.50 1.03 7.13
N LYS A 51 -20.73 -0.10 6.46
CA LYS A 51 -21.24 -0.14 5.09
C LYS A 51 -22.60 0.55 4.95
N TRP A 52 -23.49 0.34 5.90
CA TRP A 52 -24.81 0.99 5.93
C TRP A 52 -24.72 2.49 6.19
N LEU A 53 -23.85 2.92 7.12
CA LEU A 53 -23.59 4.34 7.43
C LEU A 53 -22.90 5.06 6.25
N GLY A 54 -22.16 4.33 5.44
CA GLY A 54 -21.30 4.87 4.39
C GLY A 54 -20.14 5.71 4.92
N PRO A 55 -19.33 6.30 4.01
CA PRO A 55 -18.19 7.11 4.40
C PRO A 55 -18.61 8.36 5.17
N PRO A 56 -17.81 8.84 6.13
CA PRO A 56 -18.04 10.12 6.79
C PRO A 56 -18.06 11.27 5.77
N PRO A 57 -18.96 12.26 5.92
CA PRO A 57 -19.07 13.38 4.98
C PRO A 57 -17.76 14.13 4.77
N GLY A 58 -17.43 14.44 3.52
CA GLY A 58 -16.23 15.21 3.15
C GLY A 58 -14.89 14.46 3.26
N THR A 59 -14.91 13.14 3.50
CA THR A 59 -13.71 12.31 3.64
C THR A 59 -13.39 11.46 2.41
N THR A 60 -14.17 11.62 1.35
CA THR A 60 -13.99 10.93 0.07
C THR A 60 -13.66 11.93 -1.04
N GLN A 61 -13.09 11.42 -2.12
CA GLN A 61 -13.02 12.19 -3.37
C GLN A 61 -14.42 12.56 -3.87
N GLU A 62 -14.52 13.67 -4.58
CA GLU A 62 -15.74 14.00 -5.31
C GLU A 62 -15.92 13.00 -6.47
N PRO A 63 -17.11 12.38 -6.60
CA PRO A 63 -17.35 11.44 -7.68
C PRO A 63 -17.23 12.13 -9.05
N VAL A 64 -16.53 11.47 -9.98
CA VAL A 64 -16.43 11.98 -11.35
C VAL A 64 -17.70 11.61 -12.12
N PRO A 65 -18.41 12.58 -12.73
CA PRO A 65 -19.63 12.32 -13.48
C PRO A 65 -19.43 11.34 -14.65
N GLU A 66 -20.47 10.56 -14.96
CA GLU A 66 -20.40 9.53 -16.02
C GLU A 66 -20.10 10.11 -17.41
N ASN A 67 -20.50 11.35 -17.68
CA ASN A 67 -20.24 12.05 -18.93
C ASN A 67 -18.80 12.58 -19.07
N VAL A 68 -17.98 12.51 -18.02
CA VAL A 68 -16.57 12.88 -18.09
C VAL A 68 -15.78 11.64 -18.56
N PRO A 69 -15.07 11.66 -19.69
CA PRO A 69 -14.30 10.51 -20.15
C PRO A 69 -13.10 10.24 -19.23
N PHE A 70 -12.58 9.01 -19.28
CA PHE A 70 -11.29 8.69 -18.64
C PHE A 70 -10.20 9.56 -19.28
N PRO A 71 -9.25 10.12 -18.48
CA PRO A 71 -8.30 11.11 -19.00
C PRO A 71 -7.34 10.61 -20.10
N CYS A 72 -7.13 9.29 -20.19
CA CYS A 72 -6.13 8.71 -21.07
C CYS A 72 -6.72 8.00 -22.29
N ASN A 73 -5.99 8.04 -23.41
CA ASN A 73 -6.25 7.15 -24.52
C ASN A 73 -5.80 5.73 -24.15
N VAL A 74 -6.78 4.86 -23.84
CA VAL A 74 -6.51 3.50 -23.37
C VAL A 74 -5.81 2.61 -24.41
N SER A 75 -5.96 2.92 -25.71
CA SER A 75 -5.32 2.13 -26.79
C SER A 75 -3.80 2.23 -26.76
N LEU A 76 -3.24 3.32 -26.25
CA LEU A 76 -1.79 3.51 -26.10
C LEU A 76 -1.22 2.71 -24.91
N GLY A 77 -2.07 2.45 -23.90
CA GLY A 77 -1.67 1.78 -22.67
C GLY A 77 -1.79 0.26 -22.70
N ARG A 78 -2.06 -0.37 -23.83
CA ARG A 78 -2.13 -1.84 -23.96
C ARG A 78 -1.45 -2.32 -25.23
N SER A 79 -0.66 -3.38 -25.12
CA SER A 79 0.01 -4.01 -26.26
C SER A 79 -0.96 -4.89 -27.06
N LYS A 80 -0.80 -4.94 -28.39
CA LYS A 80 -1.56 -5.88 -29.23
C LYS A 80 -1.22 -7.34 -28.91
N VAL A 81 0.04 -7.59 -28.56
CA VAL A 81 0.56 -8.89 -28.11
C VAL A 81 1.30 -8.63 -26.81
N PRO A 82 1.06 -9.40 -25.73
CA PRO A 82 1.75 -9.22 -24.45
C PRO A 82 3.28 -9.20 -24.64
N PRO A 83 3.99 -8.24 -24.05
CA PRO A 83 5.44 -8.12 -24.23
C PRO A 83 6.16 -9.31 -23.60
N LYS A 84 7.35 -9.62 -24.14
CA LYS A 84 8.26 -10.62 -23.54
C LYS A 84 9.21 -10.00 -22.54
N ASN A 85 9.38 -8.66 -22.60
CA ASN A 85 10.31 -7.90 -21.78
C ASN A 85 9.55 -6.91 -20.87
N VAL A 86 9.87 -6.90 -19.59
CA VAL A 86 9.24 -6.02 -18.57
C VAL A 86 9.44 -4.54 -18.90
N ASN A 87 10.53 -4.19 -19.59
CA ASN A 87 10.83 -2.82 -19.97
C ASN A 87 9.92 -2.29 -21.10
N CYS A 88 9.12 -3.19 -21.69
CA CYS A 88 8.11 -2.89 -22.71
C CYS A 88 6.68 -3.03 -22.17
N LEU A 89 6.54 -3.21 -20.86
CA LEU A 89 5.25 -3.45 -20.22
C LEU A 89 4.41 -2.19 -20.18
N ARG A 90 3.20 -2.25 -20.74
CA ARG A 90 2.19 -1.19 -20.67
C ARG A 90 1.20 -1.45 -19.53
N PRO A 91 0.51 -0.43 -19.04
CA PRO A 91 -0.49 -0.61 -17.97
C PRO A 91 -1.51 -1.72 -18.24
N GLY A 92 -2.04 -1.79 -19.46
CA GLY A 92 -3.05 -2.77 -19.87
C GLY A 92 -2.52 -4.20 -20.10
N ASP A 93 -1.22 -4.40 -20.04
CA ASP A 93 -0.61 -5.74 -20.13
C ASP A 93 -0.59 -6.42 -18.76
N ILE A 94 -0.79 -5.69 -17.68
CA ILE A 94 -0.92 -6.22 -16.31
C ILE A 94 -2.20 -7.07 -16.24
N GLN A 95 -2.06 -8.30 -15.75
CA GLN A 95 -3.15 -9.25 -15.62
C GLN A 95 -3.45 -9.60 -14.16
N LEU A 96 -2.47 -9.45 -13.28
CA LEU A 96 -2.58 -9.84 -11.87
C LEU A 96 -1.91 -8.81 -10.98
N ILE A 97 -2.61 -8.41 -9.90
CA ILE A 97 -2.13 -7.45 -8.92
C ILE A 97 -1.86 -8.18 -7.61
N GLY A 98 -0.73 -7.89 -6.98
CA GLY A 98 -0.39 -8.33 -5.64
C GLY A 98 0.01 -7.14 -4.77
N THR A 99 -0.33 -7.16 -3.48
CA THR A 99 -0.08 -6.03 -2.59
C THR A 99 0.39 -6.49 -1.22
N LEU A 100 1.53 -5.97 -0.79
CA LEU A 100 2.18 -6.17 0.50
C LEU A 100 2.20 -4.86 1.28
N GLY A 101 2.14 -4.91 2.59
CA GLY A 101 2.28 -3.70 3.40
C GLY A 101 1.61 -3.77 4.78
N ASP A 102 1.45 -2.62 5.37
CA ASP A 102 0.90 -2.42 6.72
C ASP A 102 -0.58 -1.98 6.71
N SER A 103 -1.04 -1.40 7.83
CA SER A 103 -2.40 -0.92 8.01
C SER A 103 -2.81 0.19 7.03
N LEU A 104 -1.89 1.07 6.61
CA LEU A 104 -2.18 2.09 5.59
C LEU A 104 -2.51 1.44 4.25
N THR A 105 -1.80 0.36 3.94
CA THR A 105 -2.00 -0.42 2.71
C THR A 105 -3.25 -1.29 2.80
N SER A 106 -3.51 -1.95 3.95
CA SER A 106 -4.73 -2.76 4.16
C SER A 106 -6.01 -1.94 4.22
N GLY A 107 -5.90 -0.61 4.38
CA GLY A 107 -7.03 0.29 4.47
C GLY A 107 -7.72 0.26 5.83
N ALA A 108 -6.96 0.11 6.90
CA ALA A 108 -7.50 0.20 8.25
C ALA A 108 -8.16 1.58 8.44
N ALA A 109 -9.34 1.56 9.07
CA ALA A 109 -10.03 2.76 9.53
C ALA A 109 -10.45 3.79 8.46
N VAL A 110 -10.41 3.48 7.16
CA VAL A 110 -10.70 4.46 6.07
C VAL A 110 -12.04 5.17 6.30
N PHE A 111 -13.07 4.44 6.70
CA PHE A 111 -14.41 4.99 6.93
C PHE A 111 -14.79 5.07 8.41
N SER A 112 -13.84 4.87 9.32
CA SER A 112 -14.10 4.81 10.76
C SER A 112 -14.81 6.08 11.29
N ARG A 113 -15.79 5.86 12.18
CA ARG A 113 -16.53 6.90 12.92
C ARG A 113 -16.36 6.77 14.44
N CYS A 114 -15.81 5.65 14.90
CA CYS A 114 -15.55 5.34 16.30
C CYS A 114 -14.30 4.47 16.42
N PHE A 115 -13.75 4.35 17.63
CA PHE A 115 -12.49 3.64 17.84
C PHE A 115 -12.56 2.14 17.51
N ILE A 116 -13.70 1.47 17.69
CA ILE A 116 -13.83 0.06 17.32
C ILE A 116 -13.68 -0.15 15.81
N ALA A 117 -14.08 0.83 15.00
CA ALA A 117 -13.93 0.80 13.55
C ALA A 117 -12.48 0.96 13.05
N LEU A 118 -11.52 1.22 13.93
CA LEU A 118 -10.10 1.25 13.57
C LEU A 118 -9.59 -0.13 13.10
N PHE A 119 -10.27 -1.20 13.53
CA PHE A 119 -9.92 -2.57 13.16
C PHE A 119 -10.59 -3.03 11.86
N VAL A 120 -11.45 -2.23 11.23
CA VAL A 120 -12.05 -2.53 9.92
C VAL A 120 -11.06 -2.21 8.81
N SER A 121 -10.77 -3.19 7.97
CA SER A 121 -9.88 -3.05 6.82
C SER A 121 -10.67 -2.83 5.54
N ASN A 122 -10.83 -1.57 5.11
CA ASN A 122 -11.55 -1.19 3.89
C ASN A 122 -10.65 -1.38 2.65
N ARG A 123 -10.16 -2.61 2.42
CA ARG A 123 -9.15 -2.96 1.38
C ARG A 123 -9.56 -2.52 0.00
N GLY A 124 -10.85 -2.59 -0.31
CA GLY A 124 -11.39 -2.29 -1.63
C GLY A 124 -11.16 -0.85 -2.12
N VAL A 125 -10.87 0.10 -1.23
CA VAL A 125 -10.70 1.52 -1.57
C VAL A 125 -9.28 2.05 -1.34
N THR A 126 -8.31 1.14 -1.10
CA THR A 126 -6.91 1.50 -0.88
C THR A 126 -6.19 1.84 -2.18
N ALA A 127 -5.23 2.76 -2.11
CA ALA A 127 -4.56 3.32 -3.27
C ALA A 127 -3.90 2.27 -4.18
N ALA A 128 -3.17 1.31 -3.60
CA ALA A 128 -2.34 0.37 -4.35
C ALA A 128 -3.01 -0.98 -4.63
N GLY A 129 -3.93 -1.44 -3.76
CA GLY A 129 -4.49 -2.79 -3.82
C GLY A 129 -6.02 -2.86 -3.96
N GLY A 130 -6.73 -1.75 -3.78
CA GLY A 130 -8.18 -1.71 -3.80
C GLY A 130 -8.79 -1.57 -5.19
N GLY A 131 -9.77 -2.42 -5.52
CA GLY A 131 -10.45 -2.39 -6.81
C GLY A 131 -11.98 -2.28 -6.70
N GLU A 132 -12.49 -1.78 -5.57
CA GLU A 132 -13.93 -1.55 -5.37
C GLU A 132 -14.47 -0.53 -6.39
N GLY A 133 -15.59 -0.86 -7.05
CA GLY A 133 -16.25 0.02 -8.01
C GLY A 133 -15.34 0.47 -9.17
N THR A 134 -15.32 1.78 -9.45
CA THR A 134 -14.56 2.39 -10.55
C THR A 134 -13.74 3.59 -10.08
N TRP A 135 -12.78 4.04 -10.90
CA TRP A 135 -11.98 5.23 -10.67
C TRP A 135 -12.81 6.50 -10.43
N ARG A 136 -14.03 6.52 -10.93
CA ARG A 136 -14.96 7.67 -10.78
C ARG A 136 -15.34 7.90 -9.33
N LYS A 137 -15.60 6.81 -8.61
CA LYS A 137 -15.99 6.84 -7.19
C LYS A 137 -14.79 6.64 -6.27
N TRP A 138 -13.90 5.71 -6.62
CA TRP A 138 -12.73 5.34 -5.84
C TRP A 138 -11.50 5.30 -6.74
N LEU A 139 -10.73 6.39 -6.77
CA LEU A 139 -9.48 6.42 -7.52
C LEU A 139 -8.45 5.57 -6.78
N THR A 140 -8.08 4.46 -7.41
CA THR A 140 -7.06 3.52 -6.97
C THR A 140 -6.27 3.07 -8.18
N VAL A 141 -5.04 2.58 -8.01
CA VAL A 141 -4.25 2.07 -9.13
C VAL A 141 -4.95 0.88 -9.82
N PRO A 142 -5.53 -0.10 -9.09
CA PRO A 142 -6.33 -1.15 -9.74
C PRO A 142 -7.50 -0.61 -10.57
N ASN A 143 -8.23 0.41 -10.09
CA ASN A 143 -9.33 1.00 -10.84
C ASN A 143 -8.86 1.76 -12.09
N ILE A 144 -7.67 2.35 -12.06
CA ILE A 144 -7.02 2.93 -13.24
C ILE A 144 -6.62 1.82 -14.21
N LEU A 145 -6.00 0.74 -13.73
CA LEU A 145 -5.59 -0.39 -14.56
C LEU A 145 -6.78 -1.09 -15.25
N LYS A 146 -7.96 -1.13 -14.59
CA LYS A 146 -9.19 -1.68 -15.19
C LYS A 146 -9.64 -0.94 -16.45
N GLU A 147 -9.36 0.36 -16.57
CA GLU A 147 -9.65 1.12 -17.80
C GLU A 147 -8.80 0.62 -19.01
N PHE A 148 -7.55 0.20 -18.74
CA PHE A 148 -6.67 -0.36 -19.78
C PHE A 148 -6.85 -1.86 -19.96
N ASN A 149 -7.18 -2.60 -18.91
CA ASN A 149 -7.43 -4.05 -18.91
C ASN A 149 -8.59 -4.41 -17.98
N PRO A 150 -9.82 -4.50 -18.50
CA PRO A 150 -10.98 -4.88 -17.70
C PRO A 150 -10.90 -6.26 -17.04
N ASN A 151 -9.98 -7.11 -17.50
CA ASN A 151 -9.78 -8.47 -16.99
C ASN A 151 -8.64 -8.58 -15.97
N VAL A 152 -8.11 -7.47 -15.47
CA VAL A 152 -7.10 -7.50 -14.39
C VAL A 152 -7.75 -8.03 -13.12
N VAL A 153 -7.02 -8.85 -12.37
CA VAL A 153 -7.50 -9.53 -11.15
C VAL A 153 -6.50 -9.43 -10.00
N GLY A 154 -6.84 -9.95 -8.83
CA GLY A 154 -5.98 -10.02 -7.64
C GLY A 154 -6.08 -8.81 -6.70
N TYR A 155 -6.83 -7.78 -7.09
CA TYR A 155 -7.17 -6.65 -6.23
C TYR A 155 -8.32 -7.01 -5.27
N SER A 156 -8.33 -6.42 -4.09
CA SER A 156 -9.42 -6.62 -3.12
C SER A 156 -10.64 -5.73 -3.37
N THR A 157 -11.79 -6.17 -2.89
CA THR A 157 -13.04 -5.40 -2.89
C THR A 157 -13.66 -5.40 -1.50
N GLY A 158 -14.40 -4.34 -1.17
CA GLY A 158 -15.09 -4.24 0.12
C GLY A 158 -14.16 -4.18 1.33
N THR A 159 -14.65 -4.74 2.43
CA THR A 159 -13.92 -4.93 3.69
C THR A 159 -13.54 -6.40 3.84
N SER A 160 -12.34 -6.66 4.37
CA SER A 160 -11.88 -8.04 4.62
C SER A 160 -10.62 -8.06 5.47
N LEU A 161 -10.46 -9.10 6.27
CA LEU A 161 -9.18 -9.44 6.86
C LEU A 161 -8.28 -10.13 5.83
N VAL A 162 -6.98 -10.22 6.12
CA VAL A 162 -6.04 -10.90 5.22
C VAL A 162 -6.40 -12.37 5.01
N THR A 163 -7.04 -13.01 5.97
CA THR A 163 -7.47 -14.42 5.91
C THR A 163 -8.71 -14.66 5.07
N ASP A 164 -9.45 -13.61 4.72
CA ASP A 164 -10.71 -13.72 4.00
C ASP A 164 -10.47 -13.82 2.48
N GLU A 165 -11.33 -14.55 1.79
CA GLU A 165 -11.26 -14.72 0.33
C GLU A 165 -11.31 -13.38 -0.40
N ALA A 166 -12.14 -12.43 0.08
CA ALA A 166 -12.28 -11.09 -0.52
C ALA A 166 -11.02 -10.22 -0.46
N SER A 167 -10.00 -10.60 0.36
CA SER A 167 -8.70 -9.94 0.35
C SER A 167 -7.90 -10.25 -0.93
N GLU A 168 -8.22 -11.33 -1.63
CA GLU A 168 -7.59 -11.74 -2.88
C GLU A 168 -6.05 -11.84 -2.75
N CYS A 169 -5.30 -11.17 -3.62
CA CYS A 169 -3.84 -11.09 -3.54
C CYS A 169 -3.33 -9.85 -2.78
N HIS A 170 -4.18 -9.24 -1.96
CA HIS A 170 -3.85 -8.12 -1.10
C HIS A 170 -3.56 -8.62 0.32
N VAL A 171 -2.30 -8.92 0.61
CA VAL A 171 -1.85 -9.55 1.86
C VAL A 171 -1.32 -8.57 2.92
N ALA A 172 -1.49 -7.26 2.72
CA ALA A 172 -1.12 -6.26 3.71
C ALA A 172 -1.87 -6.47 5.03
N GLU A 173 -1.22 -6.21 6.18
CA GLU A 173 -1.78 -6.55 7.49
C GLU A 173 -1.64 -5.37 8.48
N ILE A 174 -2.65 -5.20 9.35
CA ILE A 174 -2.61 -4.18 10.42
C ILE A 174 -1.48 -4.52 11.39
N GLY A 175 -0.64 -3.52 11.70
CA GLY A 175 0.47 -3.69 12.64
C GLY A 175 1.74 -4.29 12.02
N SER A 176 1.70 -4.70 10.75
CA SER A 176 2.87 -5.27 10.04
C SER A 176 4.04 -4.31 10.04
N MET A 177 5.22 -4.82 10.34
CA MET A 177 6.51 -4.14 10.29
C MET A 177 7.39 -4.75 9.17
N SER A 178 8.52 -4.14 8.93
CA SER A 178 9.46 -4.62 7.92
C SER A 178 9.88 -6.09 8.12
N VAL A 179 9.97 -6.55 9.36
CA VAL A 179 10.33 -7.93 9.71
C VAL A 179 9.30 -8.97 9.24
N ASP A 180 8.05 -8.55 9.05
CA ASP A 180 6.94 -9.43 8.62
C ASP A 180 6.92 -9.64 7.10
N LEU A 181 7.49 -8.72 6.32
CA LEU A 181 7.45 -8.72 4.86
C LEU A 181 7.90 -10.03 4.18
N PRO A 182 8.97 -10.72 4.61
CA PRO A 182 9.36 -11.98 3.98
C PRO A 182 8.28 -13.07 4.12
N TYR A 183 7.57 -13.10 5.24
CA TYR A 183 6.44 -14.00 5.45
C TYR A 183 5.26 -13.61 4.55
N ASP A 184 4.88 -12.33 4.54
CA ASP A 184 3.81 -11.81 3.70
C ASP A 184 4.09 -12.09 2.22
N ALA A 185 5.33 -11.95 1.78
CA ALA A 185 5.75 -12.29 0.42
C ALA A 185 5.56 -13.79 0.10
N ALA A 186 5.84 -14.67 1.06
CA ALA A 186 5.60 -16.10 0.89
C ALA A 186 4.10 -16.41 0.79
N VAL A 187 3.26 -15.78 1.62
CA VAL A 187 1.80 -15.88 1.55
C VAL A 187 1.28 -15.38 0.21
N LEU A 188 1.77 -14.22 -0.27
CA LEU A 188 1.40 -13.68 -1.57
C LEU A 188 1.74 -14.64 -2.70
N VAL A 189 2.94 -15.23 -2.67
CA VAL A 189 3.39 -16.22 -3.67
C VAL A 189 2.44 -17.42 -3.72
N GLU A 190 2.05 -17.96 -2.58
CA GLU A 190 1.13 -19.11 -2.55
C GLU A 190 -0.28 -18.74 -3.07
N ARG A 191 -0.79 -17.56 -2.75
CA ARG A 191 -2.06 -17.07 -3.29
C ARG A 191 -2.00 -16.86 -4.80
N LEU A 192 -0.95 -16.24 -5.31
CA LEU A 192 -0.77 -16.02 -6.75
C LEU A 192 -0.65 -17.33 -7.52
N LYS A 193 -0.01 -18.36 -6.95
CA LYS A 193 0.09 -19.70 -7.56
C LYS A 193 -1.25 -20.43 -7.57
N SER A 194 -2.04 -20.28 -6.51
CA SER A 194 -3.33 -20.95 -6.34
C SER A 194 -4.50 -20.16 -6.90
N TYR A 195 -4.28 -18.95 -7.43
CA TYR A 195 -5.34 -18.07 -7.88
C TYR A 195 -6.18 -18.73 -8.99
N PRO A 196 -7.50 -18.90 -8.81
CA PRO A 196 -8.33 -19.76 -9.68
C PRO A 196 -8.30 -19.36 -11.16
N PHE A 197 -8.23 -18.06 -11.44
CA PHE A 197 -8.28 -17.52 -12.80
C PHE A 197 -6.99 -17.72 -13.59
N VAL A 198 -5.84 -17.70 -12.92
CA VAL A 198 -4.54 -17.88 -13.57
C VAL A 198 -3.98 -19.28 -13.39
N GLY A 199 -4.39 -20.01 -12.36
CA GLY A 199 -4.08 -21.43 -12.13
C GLY A 199 -2.61 -21.77 -12.40
N THR A 200 -2.39 -22.84 -13.17
CA THR A 200 -1.05 -23.29 -13.58
C THR A 200 -0.33 -22.32 -14.54
N ASN A 201 -1.03 -21.29 -15.03
CA ASN A 201 -0.48 -20.33 -16.00
C ASN A 201 0.11 -19.08 -15.34
N TYR A 202 0.16 -18.99 -13.99
CA TYR A 202 0.67 -17.80 -13.27
C TYR A 202 2.06 -17.34 -13.74
N LYS A 203 2.89 -18.25 -14.24
CA LYS A 203 4.23 -17.93 -14.77
C LYS A 203 4.21 -17.11 -16.06
N ASN A 204 3.12 -17.16 -16.81
CA ASN A 204 3.01 -16.54 -18.14
C ASN A 204 2.27 -15.19 -18.12
N VAL A 205 1.61 -14.84 -17.01
CA VAL A 205 0.87 -13.59 -16.88
C VAL A 205 1.74 -12.49 -16.25
N TRP A 206 1.58 -11.24 -16.71
CA TRP A 206 2.26 -10.10 -16.13
C TRP A 206 1.63 -9.69 -14.81
N LYS A 207 2.47 -9.54 -13.80
CA LYS A 207 2.09 -9.17 -12.44
C LYS A 207 2.57 -7.78 -12.11
N PHE A 208 1.73 -7.00 -11.46
CA PHE A 208 2.08 -5.78 -10.78
C PHE A 208 2.03 -6.02 -9.27
N ILE A 209 3.18 -5.94 -8.62
CA ILE A 209 3.31 -6.19 -7.18
C ILE A 209 3.74 -4.89 -6.50
N THR A 210 3.01 -4.47 -5.49
CA THR A 210 3.32 -3.29 -4.68
C THR A 210 3.71 -3.68 -3.27
N MET A 211 4.66 -2.96 -2.69
CA MET A 211 5.11 -3.10 -1.31
C MET A 211 5.25 -1.69 -0.71
N ASN A 212 4.54 -1.45 0.40
CA ASN A 212 4.65 -0.21 1.19
C ASN A 212 4.61 -0.54 2.67
N ILE A 213 5.71 -0.28 3.38
CA ILE A 213 5.91 -0.65 4.79
C ILE A 213 6.78 0.39 5.49
N GLY A 214 6.60 0.56 6.79
CA GLY A 214 7.52 1.36 7.60
C GLY A 214 6.85 2.24 8.65
N ILE A 215 5.56 2.57 8.51
CA ILE A 215 4.92 3.48 9.47
C ILE A 215 4.92 2.89 10.88
N ASN A 216 4.74 1.57 11.05
CA ASN A 216 4.79 0.91 12.35
C ASN A 216 6.22 0.85 12.90
N ASP A 217 7.22 0.62 12.03
CA ASP A 217 8.63 0.69 12.41
C ASP A 217 9.00 2.08 12.94
N PHE A 218 8.52 3.14 12.27
CA PHE A 218 8.77 4.53 12.69
C PHE A 218 7.99 4.93 13.95
N CYS A 219 6.79 4.42 14.09
CA CYS A 219 5.90 4.76 15.20
C CYS A 219 6.16 3.97 16.47
N ALA A 220 6.49 2.68 16.36
CA ALA A 220 6.51 1.77 17.49
C ALA A 220 7.84 1.00 17.68
N ASN A 221 8.84 1.15 16.80
CA ASN A 221 10.09 0.41 16.90
C ASN A 221 11.33 1.30 16.98
N ILE A 222 11.46 2.32 16.13
CA ILE A 222 12.69 3.13 15.97
C ILE A 222 13.26 3.69 17.28
N CYS A 223 12.42 4.00 18.25
CA CYS A 223 12.84 4.57 19.54
C CYS A 223 13.18 3.52 20.62
N TYR A 224 12.98 2.26 20.32
CA TYR A 224 13.27 1.13 21.24
C TYR A 224 14.45 0.28 20.77
N GLU A 225 14.91 0.44 19.54
CA GLU A 225 16.10 -0.23 19.05
C GLU A 225 17.38 0.34 19.69
N PRO A 226 18.44 -0.47 19.86
CA PRO A 226 19.71 -0.03 20.45
C PRO A 226 20.33 1.15 19.71
N THR A 227 20.19 1.20 18.40
CA THR A 227 20.46 2.37 17.56
C THR A 227 19.37 2.47 16.48
N ALA A 228 18.96 3.68 16.14
CA ALA A 228 17.93 3.87 15.13
C ALA A 228 18.41 3.44 13.73
N GLU A 229 19.71 3.49 13.46
CA GLU A 229 20.31 3.02 12.19
C GLU A 229 20.13 1.51 11.98
N LYS A 230 20.00 0.73 13.06
CA LYS A 230 19.73 -0.70 12.97
C LYS A 230 18.43 -0.98 12.22
N VAL A 231 17.43 -0.12 12.39
CA VAL A 231 16.14 -0.22 11.70
C VAL A 231 16.32 -0.21 10.17
N ILE A 232 17.24 0.64 9.66
CA ILE A 232 17.56 0.70 8.22
C ILE A 232 18.26 -0.59 7.77
N ALA A 233 19.21 -1.09 8.55
CA ALA A 233 19.98 -2.29 8.20
C ALA A 233 19.07 -3.52 8.14
N ASP A 234 18.21 -3.70 9.12
CA ASP A 234 17.25 -4.80 9.18
C ASP A 234 16.24 -4.71 8.02
N HIS A 235 15.74 -3.49 7.75
CA HIS A 235 14.84 -3.26 6.62
C HIS A 235 15.48 -3.61 5.28
N LYS A 236 16.71 -3.17 5.03
CA LYS A 236 17.46 -3.53 3.80
C LYS A 236 17.49 -5.05 3.61
N GLN A 237 17.77 -5.80 4.66
CA GLN A 237 17.83 -7.26 4.60
C GLN A 237 16.45 -7.85 4.31
N ASN A 238 15.40 -7.38 5.00
CA ASN A 238 14.03 -7.85 4.81
C ASN A 238 13.53 -7.60 3.38
N VAL A 239 13.77 -6.42 2.82
CA VAL A 239 13.42 -6.10 1.43
C VAL A 239 14.17 -6.99 0.44
N ILE A 240 15.46 -7.19 0.63
CA ILE A 240 16.25 -8.10 -0.21
C ILE A 240 15.69 -9.53 -0.17
N ASP A 241 15.30 -10.02 1.00
CA ASP A 241 14.72 -11.35 1.15
C ASP A 241 13.34 -11.46 0.47
N VAL A 242 12.50 -10.44 0.57
CA VAL A 242 11.26 -10.34 -0.21
C VAL A 242 11.53 -10.42 -1.71
N LEU A 243 12.47 -9.62 -2.21
CA LEU A 243 12.80 -9.59 -3.64
C LEU A 243 13.35 -10.92 -4.14
N ARG A 244 14.14 -11.63 -3.33
CA ARG A 244 14.61 -12.99 -3.61
C ARG A 244 13.45 -13.98 -3.70
N ILE A 245 12.51 -13.92 -2.75
CA ILE A 245 11.30 -14.77 -2.74
C ILE A 245 10.48 -14.51 -4.02
N LEU A 246 10.20 -13.24 -4.33
CA LEU A 246 9.41 -12.86 -5.50
C LEU A 246 10.13 -13.25 -6.81
N LYS A 247 11.40 -12.91 -6.98
CA LYS A 247 12.17 -13.22 -8.20
C LYS A 247 12.25 -14.71 -8.47
N LYS A 248 12.45 -15.53 -7.42
CA LYS A 248 12.50 -16.99 -7.54
C LYS A 248 11.18 -17.61 -7.96
N ASN A 249 10.05 -17.06 -7.49
CA ASN A 249 8.74 -17.68 -7.60
C ASN A 249 7.81 -17.02 -8.60
N MET A 250 8.01 -15.73 -8.92
CA MET A 250 7.08 -14.88 -9.67
C MET A 250 7.74 -14.29 -10.92
N PRO A 251 8.01 -15.10 -11.98
CA PRO A 251 8.44 -14.54 -13.26
C PRO A 251 7.37 -13.61 -13.84
N LYS A 252 7.74 -12.75 -14.77
CA LYS A 252 6.88 -11.72 -15.36
C LYS A 252 6.27 -10.79 -14.29
N SER A 253 7.13 -10.17 -13.49
CA SER A 253 6.72 -9.24 -12.44
C SER A 253 7.37 -7.87 -12.57
N PHE A 254 6.53 -6.85 -12.43
CA PHE A 254 6.93 -5.48 -12.15
C PHE A 254 6.65 -5.21 -10.67
N VAL A 255 7.71 -5.06 -9.88
CA VAL A 255 7.64 -4.84 -8.43
C VAL A 255 7.87 -3.37 -8.13
N SER A 256 6.92 -2.72 -7.49
CA SER A 256 7.01 -1.35 -7.00
C SER A 256 7.30 -1.34 -5.50
N ILE A 257 8.46 -0.84 -5.10
CA ILE A 257 8.74 -0.49 -3.71
C ILE A 257 8.27 0.94 -3.51
N ILE A 258 7.27 1.15 -2.69
CA ILE A 258 6.70 2.47 -2.44
C ILE A 258 7.27 3.00 -1.14
N ALA A 259 8.08 4.05 -1.22
CA ALA A 259 8.65 4.67 -0.04
C ALA A 259 7.53 5.08 0.94
N PRO A 260 7.64 4.72 2.23
CA PRO A 260 6.61 5.01 3.22
C PRO A 260 6.45 6.50 3.44
N ILE A 261 5.26 6.90 3.91
CA ILE A 261 5.04 8.29 4.29
C ILE A 261 5.88 8.64 5.52
N SER A 262 6.55 9.78 5.47
CA SER A 262 7.31 10.26 6.61
C SER A 262 6.37 10.57 7.79
N SER A 263 6.71 10.11 8.99
CA SER A 263 5.99 10.47 10.22
C SER A 263 5.96 11.98 10.49
N LYS A 264 6.83 12.77 9.83
CA LYS A 264 6.78 14.23 9.82
C LYS A 264 5.43 14.75 9.31
N CYS A 265 4.83 14.08 8.31
CA CYS A 265 3.50 14.40 7.80
C CYS A 265 2.45 14.37 8.91
N LEU A 266 2.48 13.35 9.78
CA LEU A 266 1.54 13.18 10.89
C LEU A 266 1.76 14.25 11.99
N VAL A 267 3.02 14.57 12.26
CA VAL A 267 3.38 15.61 13.24
C VAL A 267 2.94 17.00 12.77
N GLU A 268 3.22 17.34 11.50
CA GLU A 268 2.81 18.62 10.92
C GLU A 268 1.29 18.75 10.76
N ALA A 269 0.58 17.65 10.52
CA ALA A 269 -0.87 17.65 10.42
C ALA A 269 -1.55 18.09 11.72
N GLN A 270 -0.91 17.92 12.87
CA GLN A 270 -1.45 18.32 14.16
C GLN A 270 -1.11 19.78 14.53
N TRP A 271 -0.23 20.46 13.79
CA TRP A 271 0.09 21.86 14.05
C TRP A 271 -1.12 22.77 13.82
N GLY A 272 -1.45 23.55 14.82
CA GLY A 272 -2.60 24.46 14.79
C GLY A 272 -3.96 23.76 14.91
N ASN A 273 -3.98 22.47 15.18
CA ASN A 273 -5.19 21.66 15.33
C ASN A 273 -5.12 20.75 16.58
N PRO A 274 -5.12 21.34 17.79
CA PRO A 274 -5.00 20.56 19.01
C PRO A 274 -6.28 19.73 19.24
N SER A 275 -6.25 18.47 18.84
CA SER A 275 -7.29 17.48 19.15
C SER A 275 -6.81 16.62 20.32
N ILE A 276 -7.57 16.58 21.41
CA ILE A 276 -7.29 15.71 22.54
C ILE A 276 -7.32 14.25 22.08
N ASN A 277 -8.26 13.89 21.20
CA ASN A 277 -8.36 12.55 20.64
C ASN A 277 -7.10 12.19 19.86
N CYS A 278 -6.63 13.04 18.92
CA CYS A 278 -5.38 12.81 18.20
C CYS A 278 -4.19 12.66 19.15
N SER A 279 -4.11 13.49 20.18
CA SER A 279 -2.98 13.43 21.12
C SER A 279 -2.94 12.12 21.91
N LEU A 280 -4.11 11.59 22.28
CA LEU A 280 -4.22 10.32 23.01
C LEU A 280 -3.93 9.13 22.08
N THR A 281 -4.58 9.06 20.92
CA THR A 281 -4.39 7.95 19.97
C THR A 281 -2.96 7.90 19.46
N MET A 282 -2.41 9.03 19.03
CA MET A 282 -1.05 9.09 18.51
C MET A 282 0.01 8.82 19.58
N GLY A 283 -0.29 9.14 20.86
CA GLY A 283 0.58 8.75 21.98
C GLY A 283 0.66 7.23 22.17
N PHE A 284 -0.38 6.51 21.79
CA PHE A 284 -0.47 5.05 21.85
C PHE A 284 0.01 4.37 20.55
N GLU A 285 -0.49 4.83 19.40
CA GLU A 285 -0.20 4.20 18.10
C GLU A 285 1.15 4.61 17.52
N CYS A 286 1.65 5.79 17.88
CA CYS A 286 2.92 6.32 17.40
C CYS A 286 3.78 6.92 18.52
N PRO A 287 4.11 6.13 19.59
CA PRO A 287 4.82 6.61 20.77
C PRO A 287 6.20 7.18 20.45
N CYS A 288 6.94 6.66 19.48
CA CYS A 288 8.25 7.18 19.11
C CYS A 288 8.19 8.64 18.60
N MET A 289 7.08 9.03 17.98
CA MET A 289 6.92 10.40 17.49
C MET A 289 6.14 11.30 18.46
N PHE A 290 5.18 10.76 19.21
CA PHE A 290 4.27 11.54 20.04
C PHE A 290 4.47 11.34 21.55
N GLY A 291 5.15 10.27 21.96
CA GLY A 291 5.49 10.01 23.36
C GLY A 291 6.37 11.09 23.94
N PHE A 292 6.08 11.51 25.19
CA PHE A 292 6.74 12.63 25.85
C PHE A 292 8.28 12.47 25.87
N SER A 293 8.76 11.27 26.17
CA SER A 293 10.20 10.97 26.27
C SER A 293 10.94 10.98 24.91
N PHE A 294 10.22 10.79 23.79
CA PHE A 294 10.82 10.63 22.47
C PHE A 294 10.72 11.88 21.59
N ARG A 295 9.78 12.79 21.88
CA ARG A 295 9.61 14.04 21.12
C ARG A 295 10.90 14.84 20.89
N PRO A 296 11.84 14.94 21.84
CA PRO A 296 13.10 15.67 21.62
C PRO A 296 13.99 15.06 20.54
N HIS A 297 13.79 13.79 20.19
CA HIS A 297 14.60 13.06 19.22
C HIS A 297 14.00 13.02 17.82
N ARG A 298 12.86 13.68 17.55
CA ARG A 298 12.13 13.64 16.27
C ARG A 298 13.01 13.96 15.05
N GLU A 299 13.84 15.01 15.12
CA GLU A 299 14.69 15.41 14.01
C GLU A 299 15.69 14.33 13.65
N TYR A 300 16.22 13.62 14.62
CA TYR A 300 17.07 12.46 14.40
C TYR A 300 16.28 11.30 13.74
N TYR A 301 15.08 11.00 14.24
CA TYR A 301 14.24 9.95 13.64
C TYR A 301 13.81 10.31 12.22
N TYR A 302 13.57 11.58 11.89
CA TYR A 302 13.28 11.98 10.50
C TYR A 302 14.46 11.71 9.57
N GLN A 303 15.70 11.87 10.02
CA GLN A 303 16.88 11.51 9.23
C GLN A 303 16.97 9.99 9.00
N ILE A 304 16.60 9.18 9.98
CA ILE A 304 16.54 7.72 9.84
C ILE A 304 15.46 7.30 8.85
N ILE A 305 14.26 7.92 8.90
CA ILE A 305 13.18 7.67 7.96
C ILE A 305 13.59 8.06 6.52
N GLU A 306 14.32 9.15 6.39
CA GLU A 306 14.88 9.56 5.10
C GLU A 306 15.91 8.54 4.59
N GLY A 307 16.80 8.06 5.47
CA GLY A 307 17.73 6.98 5.17
C GLY A 307 17.06 5.65 4.79
N TRP A 308 15.89 5.34 5.38
CA TRP A 308 15.07 4.20 5.02
C TRP A 308 14.58 4.30 3.56
N SER A 309 13.96 5.41 3.21
CA SER A 309 13.47 5.64 1.84
C SER A 309 14.62 5.64 0.82
N GLN A 310 15.77 6.19 1.19
CA GLN A 310 16.97 6.17 0.36
C GLN A 310 17.48 4.73 0.16
N ALA A 311 17.42 3.88 1.19
CA ALA A 311 17.78 2.48 1.11
C ALA A 311 16.91 1.69 0.12
N GLU A 312 15.60 1.95 0.10
CA GLU A 312 14.67 1.33 -0.86
C GLU A 312 14.99 1.75 -2.30
N ILE A 313 15.33 3.03 -2.52
CA ILE A 313 15.77 3.52 -3.82
C ILE A 313 17.06 2.80 -4.25
N GLU A 314 18.06 2.73 -3.39
CA GLU A 314 19.34 2.05 -3.65
C GLU A 314 19.15 0.57 -3.99
N ILE A 315 18.30 -0.16 -3.22
CA ILE A 315 17.98 -1.56 -3.50
C ILE A 315 17.34 -1.69 -4.86
N SER A 316 16.37 -0.82 -5.21
CA SER A 316 15.69 -0.89 -6.50
C SER A 316 16.61 -0.67 -7.70
N LEU A 317 17.74 0.02 -7.49
CA LEU A 317 18.76 0.29 -8.51
C LEU A 317 19.79 -0.85 -8.66
N MET A 318 19.74 -1.91 -7.85
CA MET A 318 20.68 -3.02 -7.99
C MET A 318 20.41 -3.79 -9.29
N PRO A 319 21.43 -4.03 -10.14
CA PRO A 319 21.26 -4.73 -11.42
C PRO A 319 20.68 -6.13 -11.28
N GLU A 320 20.90 -6.80 -10.15
CA GLU A 320 20.41 -8.14 -9.91
C GLU A 320 18.87 -8.26 -9.95
N TRP A 321 18.15 -7.16 -9.75
CA TRP A 321 16.68 -7.12 -9.83
C TRP A 321 16.14 -6.82 -11.23
N GLN A 322 17.02 -6.62 -12.21
CA GLN A 322 16.64 -6.24 -13.57
C GLN A 322 16.90 -7.42 -14.53
N SER A 323 15.84 -7.97 -15.10
CA SER A 323 15.87 -9.00 -16.14
C SER A 323 14.73 -8.74 -17.13
N ASP A 324 14.63 -9.55 -18.19
CA ASP A 324 13.54 -9.41 -19.15
C ASP A 324 12.16 -9.67 -18.57
N ASP A 325 12.08 -10.49 -17.53
CA ASP A 325 10.84 -10.92 -16.90
C ASP A 325 10.65 -10.42 -15.46
N PHE A 326 11.58 -9.59 -14.94
CA PHE A 326 11.49 -9.07 -13.58
C PHE A 326 12.15 -7.70 -13.47
N ALA A 327 11.42 -6.72 -12.96
CA ALA A 327 11.95 -5.41 -12.65
C ALA A 327 11.49 -4.94 -11.28
N VAL A 328 12.39 -4.29 -10.54
CA VAL A 328 12.11 -3.61 -9.28
C VAL A 328 12.31 -2.13 -9.46
N VAL A 329 11.33 -1.33 -9.05
CA VAL A 329 11.35 0.14 -9.20
C VAL A 329 10.85 0.79 -7.92
N ALA A 330 11.63 1.72 -7.37
CA ALA A 330 11.18 2.56 -6.27
C ALA A 330 10.19 3.64 -6.74
N GLN A 331 9.14 3.86 -5.94
CA GLN A 331 8.12 4.88 -6.15
C GLN A 331 8.14 5.85 -4.95
N PRO A 332 8.87 6.97 -5.03
CA PRO A 332 9.11 7.83 -3.86
C PRO A 332 7.96 8.79 -3.54
N ILE A 333 6.78 8.59 -4.10
CA ILE A 333 5.65 9.54 -4.05
C ILE A 333 5.25 9.97 -2.63
N LEU A 334 5.43 9.12 -1.62
CA LEU A 334 5.05 9.45 -0.24
C LEU A 334 6.20 10.08 0.58
N ARG A 335 7.45 10.02 0.09
CA ARG A 335 8.66 10.39 0.84
C ARG A 335 8.56 11.77 1.49
N HIS A 336 8.10 12.78 0.73
CA HIS A 336 7.98 14.17 1.18
C HIS A 336 6.53 14.69 1.11
N SER A 337 5.55 13.79 0.98
CA SER A 337 4.15 14.17 0.91
C SER A 337 3.66 14.72 2.25
N LEU A 338 2.93 15.82 2.20
CA LEU A 338 2.26 16.45 3.34
C LEU A 338 0.77 16.57 3.05
N LEU A 339 -0.06 16.54 4.10
CA LEU A 339 -1.50 16.71 3.95
C LEU A 339 -1.85 18.14 3.53
N PRO A 340 -2.85 18.31 2.63
CA PRO A 340 -3.23 19.62 2.13
C PRO A 340 -3.74 20.54 3.24
N LYS A 341 -3.28 21.79 3.24
CA LYS A 341 -3.71 22.83 4.18
C LYS A 341 -4.88 23.62 3.59
N ASN A 342 -5.76 24.09 4.46
CA ASN A 342 -6.82 25.02 4.10
C ASN A 342 -6.28 26.45 3.90
N LYS A 343 -7.17 27.42 3.59
CA LYS A 343 -6.79 28.83 3.37
C LYS A 343 -6.11 29.49 4.58
N ASN A 344 -6.29 28.94 5.77
CA ASN A 344 -5.69 29.43 7.01
C ASN A 344 -4.36 28.75 7.34
N GLY A 345 -3.83 27.91 6.47
CA GLY A 345 -2.59 27.17 6.68
C GLY A 345 -2.73 25.95 7.61
N ILE A 346 -3.95 25.56 7.97
CA ILE A 346 -4.25 24.46 8.90
C ILE A 346 -4.69 23.24 8.10
N VAL A 347 -4.20 22.05 8.45
CA VAL A 347 -4.65 20.78 7.91
C VAL A 347 -6.02 20.44 8.50
N PRO A 348 -7.09 20.26 7.70
CA PRO A 348 -8.35 19.71 8.20
C PRO A 348 -8.20 18.21 8.43
N ILE A 349 -7.61 17.85 9.58
CA ILE A 349 -7.06 16.52 9.84
C ILE A 349 -8.06 15.39 9.58
N HIS A 350 -9.30 15.50 10.07
CA HIS A 350 -10.33 14.47 9.91
C HIS A 350 -10.93 14.37 8.51
N LYS A 351 -10.58 15.30 7.61
CA LYS A 351 -10.85 15.15 6.18
C LYS A 351 -9.92 14.12 5.55
N TYR A 352 -8.65 14.12 5.95
CA TYR A 352 -7.58 13.34 5.33
C TYR A 352 -7.20 12.12 6.14
N LEU A 353 -7.26 12.21 7.48
CA LEU A 353 -6.97 11.11 8.39
C LEU A 353 -8.23 10.67 9.14
N SER A 354 -8.20 9.43 9.56
CA SER A 354 -9.20 8.78 10.39
C SER A 354 -9.32 9.46 11.76
N ILE A 355 -10.21 8.95 12.61
CA ILE A 355 -10.41 9.49 13.96
C ILE A 355 -9.17 9.34 14.86
N ASP A 356 -8.28 8.40 14.57
CA ASP A 356 -7.01 8.17 15.23
C ASP A 356 -5.90 9.18 14.82
N CYS A 357 -6.15 9.94 13.74
CA CYS A 357 -5.20 10.90 13.19
C CYS A 357 -3.92 10.27 12.60
N LEU A 358 -3.99 8.98 12.26
CA LEU A 358 -2.91 8.22 11.64
C LEU A 358 -3.35 7.62 10.30
N HIS A 359 -4.42 6.82 10.28
CA HIS A 359 -4.85 6.10 9.09
C HIS A 359 -5.49 7.01 8.05
N PHE A 360 -5.29 6.67 6.78
CA PHE A 360 -5.77 7.48 5.66
C PHE A 360 -7.27 7.35 5.44
N ARG A 361 -7.96 8.47 5.20
CA ARG A 361 -9.30 8.51 4.61
C ARG A 361 -9.24 8.17 3.13
N GLN A 362 -10.41 7.94 2.52
CA GLN A 362 -10.48 7.60 1.09
C GLN A 362 -9.92 8.73 0.21
N ILE A 363 -10.17 9.99 0.53
CA ILE A 363 -9.61 11.13 -0.23
C ILE A 363 -8.07 11.12 -0.24
N THR A 364 -7.44 10.70 0.87
CA THR A 364 -5.99 10.58 0.95
C THR A 364 -5.49 9.39 0.14
N ASN A 365 -6.23 8.27 0.16
CA ASN A 365 -5.96 7.14 -0.72
C ASN A 365 -6.07 7.54 -2.21
N ALA A 366 -7.02 8.42 -2.57
CA ALA A 366 -7.13 8.94 -3.94
C ALA A 366 -5.95 9.84 -4.33
N LEU A 367 -5.48 10.73 -3.44
CA LEU A 367 -4.27 11.53 -3.65
C LEU A 367 -3.05 10.63 -3.86
N TYR A 368 -2.90 9.62 -3.01
CA TYR A 368 -1.83 8.64 -3.10
C TYR A 368 -1.92 7.85 -4.41
N ALA A 369 -3.09 7.35 -4.78
CA ALA A 369 -3.28 6.60 -6.03
C ALA A 369 -2.96 7.44 -7.27
N ASN A 370 -3.37 8.71 -7.31
CA ASN A 370 -3.03 9.62 -8.41
C ASN A 370 -1.51 9.82 -8.51
N GLY A 371 -0.86 10.07 -7.37
CA GLY A 371 0.58 10.26 -7.32
C GLY A 371 1.35 8.98 -7.68
N LEU A 372 0.94 7.82 -7.17
CA LEU A 372 1.54 6.53 -7.50
C LEU A 372 1.37 6.21 -8.98
N TRP A 373 0.19 6.44 -9.56
CA TRP A 373 -0.04 6.30 -10.99
C TRP A 373 0.94 7.14 -11.81
N ASN A 374 1.11 8.42 -11.45
CA ASN A 374 2.07 9.30 -12.12
C ASN A 374 3.51 8.77 -11.99
N ASN A 375 3.89 8.30 -10.79
CA ASN A 375 5.21 7.71 -10.58
C ASN A 375 5.46 6.48 -11.47
N LEU A 376 4.44 5.67 -11.72
CA LEU A 376 4.59 4.50 -12.61
C LEU A 376 4.96 4.89 -14.04
N LEU A 377 4.62 6.10 -14.48
CA LEU A 377 4.90 6.60 -15.83
C LEU A 377 6.10 7.57 -15.88
N GLN A 378 6.47 8.17 -14.76
CA GLN A 378 7.63 9.08 -14.66
C GLN A 378 8.93 8.30 -14.74
N PRO A 379 9.93 8.74 -15.51
CA PRO A 379 11.27 8.13 -15.55
C PRO A 379 11.89 8.01 -14.18
N VAL A 380 12.62 6.93 -13.96
CA VAL A 380 13.46 6.78 -12.76
C VAL A 380 14.51 7.92 -12.75
N GLY A 381 14.72 8.53 -11.60
CA GLY A 381 15.52 9.74 -11.42
C GLY A 381 14.72 11.04 -11.57
N HIS A 382 13.49 10.99 -12.10
CA HIS A 382 12.61 12.15 -12.27
C HIS A 382 11.20 11.93 -11.69
N LYS A 383 11.04 10.94 -10.81
CA LYS A 383 9.77 10.65 -10.14
C LYS A 383 9.47 11.71 -9.08
N SER A 384 8.19 12.09 -8.98
CA SER A 384 7.71 12.98 -7.93
C SER A 384 7.82 12.33 -6.56
N GLU A 385 8.27 13.08 -5.56
CA GLU A 385 8.37 12.63 -4.16
C GLU A 385 7.23 13.15 -3.28
N THR A 386 6.31 13.91 -3.88
CA THR A 386 5.13 14.48 -3.22
C THR A 386 3.92 14.33 -4.11
N TRP A 387 2.75 14.09 -3.50
CA TRP A 387 1.50 14.17 -4.22
C TRP A 387 1.09 15.64 -4.49
N GLU A 388 0.31 15.81 -5.53
CA GLU A 388 -0.37 17.05 -5.87
C GLU A 388 -1.87 16.98 -5.53
N PRO A 389 -2.59 18.11 -5.56
CA PRO A 389 -4.04 18.09 -5.52
C PRO A 389 -4.63 17.13 -6.56
N LEU A 390 -5.68 16.41 -6.16
CA LEU A 390 -6.30 15.39 -7.00
C LEU A 390 -6.66 15.97 -8.39
N TRP A 391 -6.31 15.24 -9.44
CA TRP A 391 -6.51 15.58 -10.86
C TRP A 391 -5.70 16.78 -11.37
N LYS A 392 -4.88 17.46 -10.56
CA LYS A 392 -4.02 18.55 -11.06
C LYS A 392 -3.06 18.04 -12.15
N THR A 393 -2.46 16.87 -11.91
CA THR A 393 -1.65 16.16 -12.89
C THR A 393 -2.08 14.70 -12.91
N PHE A 394 -2.50 14.22 -14.07
CA PHE A 394 -2.81 12.81 -14.31
C PHE A 394 -2.11 12.40 -15.60
N LEU A 395 -1.00 11.70 -15.47
CA LEU A 395 -0.19 11.30 -16.62
C LEU A 395 -0.85 10.15 -17.39
N CYS A 396 -0.60 10.13 -18.70
CA CYS A 396 -1.10 9.11 -19.59
C CYS A 396 0.05 8.47 -20.39
N PRO A 397 -0.05 7.19 -20.76
CA PRO A 397 0.81 6.61 -21.79
C PRO A 397 0.74 7.43 -23.07
N THR A 398 1.89 7.73 -23.68
CA THR A 398 1.99 8.43 -24.97
C THR A 398 2.56 7.50 -26.03
N GLU A 399 2.57 7.92 -27.29
CA GLU A 399 3.21 7.15 -28.37
C GLU A 399 4.70 6.98 -28.13
N GLU A 400 5.37 8.02 -27.60
CA GLU A 400 6.81 8.00 -27.31
C GLU A 400 7.13 7.20 -26.03
N ARG A 401 6.22 7.19 -25.06
CA ARG A 401 6.42 6.57 -23.75
C ARG A 401 5.16 5.83 -23.26
N PRO A 402 4.81 4.71 -23.89
CA PRO A 402 3.61 3.96 -23.52
C PRO A 402 3.83 2.98 -22.36
N PHE A 403 5.07 2.82 -21.90
CA PHE A 403 5.48 1.79 -20.94
C PHE A 403 5.46 2.30 -19.49
N LEU A 404 5.28 1.38 -18.56
CA LEU A 404 5.62 1.59 -17.17
C LEU A 404 7.13 1.87 -17.07
N ALA A 405 7.51 2.88 -16.29
CA ALA A 405 8.91 3.30 -16.18
C ALA A 405 9.71 2.30 -15.33
N THR A 406 10.71 1.67 -15.93
CA THR A 406 11.71 0.83 -15.27
C THR A 406 13.07 1.55 -15.23
N ASN A 407 14.01 1.01 -14.45
CA ASN A 407 15.38 1.52 -14.43
C ASN A 407 16.02 1.45 -15.83
N VAL A 408 15.77 0.36 -16.55
CA VAL A 408 16.33 0.12 -17.89
C VAL A 408 15.72 1.09 -18.92
N ASN A 409 14.38 1.16 -19.01
CA ASN A 409 13.73 2.01 -20.02
C ASN A 409 13.78 3.52 -19.66
N SER A 410 14.23 3.85 -18.45
CA SER A 410 14.55 5.22 -18.02
C SER A 410 16.02 5.61 -18.28
N GLY A 411 16.83 4.69 -18.78
CA GLY A 411 18.23 4.97 -19.14
C GLY A 411 19.22 4.92 -17.98
N VAL A 412 18.86 4.36 -16.81
CA VAL A 412 19.73 4.28 -15.63
C VAL A 412 21.03 3.50 -15.94
N TYR A 413 20.93 2.46 -16.76
CA TYR A 413 22.08 1.61 -17.13
C TYR A 413 22.61 1.87 -18.54
N GLY A 414 22.17 2.94 -19.18
CA GLY A 414 22.53 3.30 -20.54
C GLY A 414 21.32 3.53 -21.45
N PRO A 415 21.55 3.92 -22.70
CA PRO A 415 20.47 4.24 -23.64
C PRO A 415 19.51 3.05 -23.85
N PHE A 416 18.22 3.30 -23.81
CA PHE A 416 17.18 2.33 -24.13
C PHE A 416 16.57 2.62 -25.52
N ASN A 417 16.66 1.65 -26.43
CA ASN A 417 16.02 1.72 -27.74
C ASN A 417 14.80 0.80 -27.79
N PRO A 418 13.57 1.33 -27.68
CA PRO A 418 12.38 0.48 -27.66
C PRO A 418 12.16 -0.28 -28.98
N LYS A 419 12.63 0.22 -30.13
CA LYS A 419 12.51 -0.48 -31.41
C LYS A 419 13.36 -1.76 -31.49
N GLU A 420 14.44 -1.81 -30.72
CA GLU A 420 15.31 -3.00 -30.64
C GLU A 420 14.83 -4.00 -29.60
N VAL A 421 14.36 -3.51 -28.46
CA VAL A 421 14.03 -4.34 -27.27
C VAL A 421 12.56 -4.80 -27.31
N CYS A 422 11.65 -3.91 -27.75
CA CYS A 422 10.21 -4.17 -27.73
C CYS A 422 9.75 -4.63 -29.13
N ASN A 423 9.86 -5.92 -29.40
CA ASN A 423 9.33 -6.50 -30.63
C ASN A 423 7.82 -6.22 -30.72
N ASN A 424 7.37 -5.51 -31.76
CA ASN A 424 6.01 -4.98 -32.00
C ASN A 424 5.69 -3.63 -31.30
N TRP A 425 6.65 -2.77 -31.24
CA TRP A 425 6.48 -1.35 -30.94
C TRP A 425 5.52 -0.65 -31.90
#